data_2c6af6a0381fe8ccf525eab8926363e0
#
_entry.id   2c6af6a0381fe8ccf525eab8926363e0
#
_cell.length_a   1.000
_cell.length_b   1.000
_cell.length_c   1.000
_cell.angle_alpha   90.00
_cell.angle_beta   90.00
_cell.angle_gamma   90.00
#
_symmetry.space_group_name_H-M   'P 1'
#
loop_
_entity.id
_entity.type
_entity.pdbx_description
1 polymer ?
#
loop_
_entity_poly.entity_id
_entity_poly.type
_entity_poly.pdbx_seq_one_letter_code
_entity_poly.pdbx_strand_id
1 'polypeptide(L)'
;MKIIIAGAGAVGTHLAKLLSREKQDIILMDDDEEKLSTLSSNFDLMTVTASPSSISGLKEVGIKEADLFIAVTPDESRNMTACMLATNLGAEKTVARIDNYEYLLPKNK
;
A
#
# COMPACT_ATOMS: atom_id res chain seq x y z
N MET A 1 -2.02 -6.17 -14.22
CA MET A 1 -1.92 -4.90 -13.45
C MET A 1 -1.04 -5.12 -12.24
N LYS A 2 -0.13 -4.21 -12.02
CA LYS A 2 0.74 -4.27 -10.85
C LYS A 2 0.15 -3.43 -9.72
N ILE A 3 -0.13 -4.07 -8.60
CA ILE A 3 -0.76 -3.44 -7.44
C ILE A 3 0.18 -3.56 -6.24
N ILE A 4 0.46 -2.43 -5.62
CA ILE A 4 1.28 -2.40 -4.40
C ILE A 4 0.39 -1.97 -3.26
N ILE A 5 0.35 -2.78 -2.20
CA ILE A 5 -0.42 -2.50 -1.00
C ILE A 5 0.54 -2.23 0.14
N ALA A 6 0.41 -1.07 0.77
CA ALA A 6 1.25 -0.67 1.89
C ALA A 6 0.46 -0.80 3.18
N GLY A 7 0.91 -1.69 4.05
CA GLY A 7 0.27 -1.98 5.32
C GLY A 7 -0.24 -3.41 5.37
N ALA A 8 0.42 -4.24 6.19
CA ALA A 8 0.09 -5.66 6.32
C ALA A 8 -0.73 -5.95 7.58
N GLY A 9 -1.56 -5.01 7.99
CA GLY A 9 -2.54 -5.22 9.05
C GLY A 9 -3.75 -5.96 8.50
N ALA A 10 -4.86 -5.93 9.25
CA ALA A 10 -6.06 -6.67 8.88
C ALA A 10 -6.60 -6.25 7.51
N VAL A 11 -6.66 -4.95 7.25
CA VAL A 11 -7.23 -4.45 5.99
C VAL A 11 -6.34 -4.79 4.80
N GLY A 12 -5.03 -4.49 4.91
CA GLY A 12 -4.10 -4.73 3.81
C GLY A 12 -3.96 -6.20 3.48
N THR A 13 -3.87 -7.04 4.49
CA THR A 13 -3.76 -8.48 4.31
C THR A 13 -5.01 -9.05 3.63
N HIS A 14 -6.19 -8.62 4.09
CA HIS A 14 -7.45 -9.09 3.51
C HIS A 14 -7.56 -8.65 2.04
N LEU A 15 -7.21 -7.41 1.77
CA LEU A 15 -7.25 -6.86 0.42
C LEU A 15 -6.27 -7.61 -0.51
N ALA A 16 -5.06 -7.87 -0.01
CA ALA A 16 -4.07 -8.61 -0.79
C ALA A 16 -4.56 -10.01 -1.15
N LYS A 17 -5.21 -10.68 -0.20
CA LYS A 17 -5.75 -12.02 -0.45
C LYS A 17 -6.87 -11.97 -1.49
N LEU A 18 -7.75 -10.99 -1.39
CA LEU A 18 -8.84 -10.86 -2.37
C LEU A 18 -8.29 -10.59 -3.77
N LEU A 19 -7.37 -9.67 -3.89
CA LEU A 19 -6.82 -9.29 -5.19
C LEU A 19 -5.94 -10.38 -5.79
N SER A 20 -5.28 -11.20 -4.97
CA SER A 20 -4.45 -12.27 -5.49
C SER A 20 -5.26 -13.31 -6.26
N ARG A 21 -6.55 -13.41 -5.97
CA ARG A 21 -7.45 -14.34 -6.68
C ARG A 21 -7.81 -13.84 -8.07
N GLU A 22 -7.56 -12.57 -8.34
CA GLU A 22 -7.88 -11.94 -9.62
C GLU A 22 -6.72 -11.97 -10.60
N LYS A 23 -5.68 -12.73 -10.28
CA LYS A 23 -4.47 -12.87 -11.11
C LYS A 23 -3.76 -11.55 -11.38
N GLN A 24 -3.76 -10.67 -10.39
CA GLN A 24 -3.01 -9.44 -10.46
C GLN A 24 -1.60 -9.67 -9.89
N ASP A 25 -0.67 -8.82 -10.29
CA ASP A 25 0.69 -8.85 -9.77
C ASP A 25 0.70 -8.02 -8.47
N ILE A 26 0.65 -8.70 -7.34
CA ILE A 26 0.46 -8.06 -6.03
C ILE A 26 1.76 -8.05 -5.23
N ILE A 27 2.11 -6.88 -4.69
CA ILE A 27 3.17 -6.75 -3.71
C ILE A 27 2.56 -6.14 -2.45
N LEU A 28 2.74 -6.82 -1.32
CA LEU A 28 2.33 -6.30 -0.02
C LEU A 28 3.58 -5.88 0.73
N MET A 29 3.67 -4.61 1.11
CA MET A 29 4.83 -4.09 1.82
C MET A 29 4.46 -3.61 3.21
N ASP A 30 5.39 -3.74 4.13
CA ASP A 30 5.26 -3.23 5.50
C ASP A 30 6.67 -3.14 6.06
N ASP A 31 6.92 -2.19 6.94
CA ASP A 31 8.22 -2.12 7.59
C ASP A 31 8.33 -3.07 8.78
N ASP A 32 7.24 -3.70 9.18
CA ASP A 32 7.22 -4.71 10.23
C ASP A 32 7.23 -6.10 9.60
N GLU A 33 8.41 -6.74 9.62
CA GLU A 33 8.58 -8.06 9.02
C GLU A 33 7.65 -9.10 9.63
N GLU A 34 7.34 -8.99 10.92
CA GLU A 34 6.48 -9.96 11.59
C GLU A 34 5.08 -9.98 11.00
N LYS A 35 4.56 -8.82 10.59
CA LYS A 35 3.24 -8.76 9.98
C LYS A 35 3.22 -9.51 8.65
N LEU A 36 4.32 -9.45 7.92
CA LEU A 36 4.42 -10.13 6.63
C LEU A 36 4.65 -11.62 6.78
N SER A 37 5.37 -12.03 7.83
CA SER A 37 5.72 -13.43 8.04
C SER A 37 4.51 -14.30 8.39
N THR A 38 3.41 -13.70 8.81
CA THR A 38 2.20 -14.45 9.14
C THR A 38 1.39 -14.83 7.91
N LEU A 39 1.74 -14.30 6.74
CA LEU A 39 1.00 -14.60 5.53
C LEU A 39 1.27 -16.00 5.05
N SER A 40 0.22 -16.64 4.58
CA SER A 40 0.33 -17.96 4.02
C SER A 40 1.02 -17.93 2.67
N SER A 41 1.89 -18.90 2.42
CA SER A 41 2.50 -19.06 1.10
C SER A 41 1.49 -19.56 0.05
N ASN A 42 0.24 -19.78 0.46
CA ASN A 42 -0.80 -20.24 -0.45
C ASN A 42 -1.35 -19.14 -1.36
N PHE A 43 -0.97 -17.90 -1.12
CA PHE A 43 -1.48 -16.78 -1.92
C PHE A 43 -0.42 -16.36 -2.93
N ASP A 44 -0.87 -16.06 -4.13
CA ASP A 44 0.00 -15.63 -5.22
C ASP A 44 0.28 -14.13 -5.10
N LEU A 45 1.15 -13.79 -4.17
CA LEU A 45 1.57 -12.42 -3.95
C LEU A 45 2.98 -12.39 -3.39
N MET A 46 3.65 -11.28 -3.54
CA MET A 46 4.99 -11.08 -3.03
C MET A 46 4.93 -10.17 -1.81
N THR A 47 5.76 -10.44 -0.81
CA THR A 47 5.88 -9.58 0.37
C THR A 47 7.27 -8.93 0.38
N VAL A 48 7.33 -7.66 0.77
CA VAL A 48 8.60 -6.93 0.87
C VAL A 48 8.60 -6.13 2.16
N THR A 49 9.66 -6.30 2.94
CA THR A 49 9.85 -5.52 4.18
C THR A 49 10.51 -4.20 3.79
N ALA A 50 9.72 -3.14 3.77
CA ALA A 50 10.20 -1.81 3.39
C ALA A 50 9.20 -0.77 3.88
N SER A 51 9.68 0.45 4.09
CA SER A 51 8.81 1.53 4.56
C SER A 51 8.06 2.19 3.40
N PRO A 52 6.72 2.26 3.48
CA PRO A 52 5.95 2.92 2.43
C PRO A 52 6.06 4.45 2.47
N SER A 53 6.61 5.00 3.55
CA SER A 53 6.79 6.45 3.66
C SER A 53 8.25 6.86 3.40
N SER A 54 9.03 6.03 2.72
CA SER A 54 10.38 6.38 2.32
C SER A 54 10.54 6.19 0.82
N ILE A 55 11.31 7.08 0.21
CA ILE A 55 11.58 7.01 -1.22
C ILE A 55 12.29 5.71 -1.58
N SER A 56 13.29 5.32 -0.78
CA SER A 56 14.02 4.07 -1.05
C SER A 56 13.15 2.84 -0.92
N GLY A 57 12.23 2.84 0.07
CA GLY A 57 11.31 1.72 0.25
C GLY A 57 10.34 1.60 -0.93
N LEU A 58 9.83 2.71 -1.42
CA LEU A 58 8.94 2.70 -2.58
C LEU A 58 9.66 2.28 -3.84
N LYS A 59 10.91 2.71 -4.01
CA LYS A 59 11.71 2.28 -5.16
C LYS A 59 11.99 0.78 -5.12
N GLU A 60 12.21 0.25 -3.93
CA GLU A 60 12.49 -1.17 -3.74
C GLU A 60 11.33 -2.05 -4.24
N VAL A 61 10.10 -1.59 -4.07
CA VAL A 61 8.93 -2.35 -4.55
C VAL A 61 8.56 -2.02 -5.99
N GLY A 62 9.33 -1.18 -6.67
CA GLY A 62 9.07 -0.85 -8.06
C GLY A 62 7.88 0.09 -8.25
N ILE A 63 7.79 1.12 -7.41
CA ILE A 63 6.65 2.03 -7.42
C ILE A 63 6.42 2.68 -8.79
N LYS A 64 7.47 2.90 -9.54
CA LYS A 64 7.37 3.54 -10.85
C LYS A 64 6.50 2.76 -11.84
N GLU A 65 6.51 1.42 -11.71
CA GLU A 65 5.74 0.55 -12.57
C GLU A 65 4.36 0.20 -12.01
N ALA A 66 4.00 0.75 -10.85
CA ALA A 66 2.73 0.40 -10.22
C ALA A 66 1.56 1.05 -10.95
N ASP A 67 0.59 0.24 -11.29
CA ASP A 67 -0.68 0.73 -11.83
C ASP A 67 -1.55 1.27 -10.71
N LEU A 68 -1.42 0.70 -9.52
CA LEU A 68 -2.22 1.10 -8.37
C LEU A 68 -1.39 0.93 -7.09
N PHE A 69 -1.37 1.95 -6.27
CA PHE A 69 -0.74 1.92 -4.96
C PHE A 69 -1.80 2.22 -3.90
N ILE A 70 -1.95 1.32 -2.95
CA ILE A 70 -2.98 1.44 -1.91
C ILE A 70 -2.32 1.48 -0.54
N ALA A 71 -2.47 2.59 0.18
CA ALA A 71 -1.89 2.75 1.51
C ALA A 71 -2.97 2.59 2.57
N VAL A 72 -2.87 1.51 3.35
CA VAL A 72 -3.87 1.13 4.34
C VAL A 72 -3.27 0.81 5.70
N THR A 73 -2.22 1.53 6.07
CA THR A 73 -1.66 1.41 7.43
C THR A 73 -2.64 2.02 8.44
N PRO A 74 -2.50 1.74 9.74
CA PRO A 74 -3.34 2.40 10.73
C PRO A 74 -3.10 3.89 10.88
N ASP A 75 -2.01 4.41 10.35
CA ASP A 75 -1.64 5.82 10.45
C ASP A 75 -2.05 6.56 9.17
N GLU A 76 -3.13 7.31 9.24
CA GLU A 76 -3.66 8.01 8.07
C GLU A 76 -2.72 9.09 7.53
N SER A 77 -1.94 9.75 8.39
CA SER A 77 -0.96 10.71 7.93
C SER A 77 0.12 10.02 7.11
N ARG A 78 0.53 8.84 7.54
CA ARG A 78 1.49 8.04 6.82
C ARG A 78 0.94 7.58 5.48
N ASN A 79 -0.34 7.23 5.45
CA ASN A 79 -0.99 6.82 4.21
C ASN A 79 -1.00 7.96 3.20
N MET A 80 -1.29 9.17 3.65
CA MET A 80 -1.29 10.33 2.78
C MET A 80 0.13 10.64 2.27
N THR A 81 1.12 10.59 3.16
CA THR A 81 2.51 10.82 2.78
C THR A 81 2.98 9.78 1.76
N ALA A 82 2.66 8.51 2.02
CA ALA A 82 3.06 7.44 1.12
C ALA A 82 2.44 7.63 -0.27
N CYS A 83 1.17 7.99 -0.34
CA CYS A 83 0.51 8.22 -1.62
C CYS A 83 1.09 9.41 -2.36
N MET A 84 1.43 10.47 -1.63
CA MET A 84 2.05 11.64 -2.25
C MET A 84 3.42 11.27 -2.85
N LEU A 85 4.23 10.53 -2.11
CA LEU A 85 5.53 10.09 -2.59
C LEU A 85 5.37 9.13 -3.78
N ALA A 86 4.43 8.19 -3.68
CA ALA A 86 4.21 7.22 -4.73
C ALA A 86 3.80 7.90 -6.04
N THR A 87 2.91 8.89 -5.95
CA THR A 87 2.49 9.66 -7.12
C THR A 87 3.69 10.37 -7.76
N ASN A 88 4.50 11.02 -6.93
CA ASN A 88 5.67 11.74 -7.44
C ASN A 88 6.71 10.82 -8.05
N LEU A 89 6.77 9.57 -7.61
CA LEU A 89 7.72 8.59 -8.12
C LEU A 89 7.20 7.82 -9.32
N GLY A 90 5.95 8.04 -9.73
CA GLY A 90 5.46 7.50 -10.99
C GLY A 90 4.32 6.49 -10.91
N ALA A 91 3.78 6.20 -9.73
CA ALA A 91 2.60 5.33 -9.64
C ALA A 91 1.44 5.97 -10.41
N GLU A 92 0.71 5.17 -11.16
CA GLU A 92 -0.36 5.69 -11.99
C GLU A 92 -1.54 6.17 -11.16
N LYS A 93 -1.97 5.38 -10.20
CA LYS A 93 -3.07 5.74 -9.30
C LYS A 93 -2.71 5.42 -7.87
N THR A 94 -3.17 6.24 -6.95
CA THR A 94 -2.93 6.02 -5.53
C THR A 94 -4.23 6.15 -4.75
N VAL A 95 -4.38 5.33 -3.70
CA VAL A 95 -5.54 5.34 -2.82
C VAL A 95 -5.03 5.29 -1.39
N ALA A 96 -5.50 6.21 -0.55
CA ALA A 96 -5.11 6.26 0.85
C ALA A 96 -6.32 6.02 1.74
N ARG A 97 -6.18 5.15 2.73
CA ARG A 97 -7.18 4.97 3.77
C ARG A 97 -7.10 6.16 4.72
N ILE A 98 -8.22 6.82 4.93
CA ILE A 98 -8.33 7.95 5.84
C ILE A 98 -9.51 7.69 6.76
N ASP A 99 -9.25 7.59 8.07
CA ASP A 99 -10.27 7.31 9.05
C ASP A 99 -10.86 8.61 9.64
N ASN A 100 -10.07 9.68 9.63
CA ASN A 100 -10.53 10.97 10.12
C ASN A 100 -11.29 11.70 9.02
N TYR A 101 -12.62 11.71 9.14
CA TYR A 101 -13.45 12.28 8.10
C TYR A 101 -13.23 13.77 7.86
N GLU A 102 -12.57 14.47 8.78
CA GLU A 102 -12.28 15.90 8.60
C GLU A 102 -11.44 16.15 7.35
N TYR A 103 -10.60 15.19 6.96
CA TYR A 103 -9.83 15.33 5.73
C TYR A 103 -10.71 15.30 4.48
N LEU A 104 -11.92 14.78 4.62
CA LEU A 104 -12.84 14.59 3.50
C LEU A 104 -13.86 15.70 3.37
N LEU A 105 -13.92 16.61 4.35
CA LEU A 105 -14.88 17.71 4.32
C LEU A 105 -14.45 18.76 3.32
N PRO A 106 -15.40 19.39 2.62
CA PRO A 106 -15.05 20.49 1.74
C PRO A 106 -14.45 21.61 2.55
N LYS A 107 -13.53 22.34 1.94
CA LYS A 107 -13.03 23.53 2.59
C LYS A 107 -14.14 24.52 2.72
N ASN A 108 -14.28 24.97 3.93
CA ASN A 108 -15.25 25.98 4.16
C ASN A 108 -14.61 27.28 4.30
N LYS A 109 -15.17 28.08 3.82
CA LYS A 109 -14.77 29.34 3.81
C LYS A 109 -14.92 30.10 5.05
#